data_1a711d461a9bdbdeab1cf69f6efd1f65
#
_entry.id   1a711d461a9bdbdeab1cf69f6efd1f65
#
_cell.length_a   1.000
_cell.length_b   1.000
_cell.length_c   1.000
_cell.angle_alpha   90.00
_cell.angle_beta   90.00
_cell.angle_gamma   90.00
#
_symmetry.space_group_name_H-M   'P 1'
#
loop_
_entity.id
_entity.type
_entity.pdbx_description
1 polymer ?
#
loop_
_entity_poly.entity_id
_entity_poly.type
_entity_poly.pdbx_seq_one_letter_code
_entity_poly.pdbx_strand_id
1 'polypeptide(L)'
;RYGVAPDHPRIKSVTAGFERIADHSRLRYWGNVNIGTDISREELLQHYCGVIYATGGSSSKPLPIPGADLPNVISSSAFVGWYNGHPDHQALQVDLSHSTAVVIGMGNVALDIARMLVLPTQQLSTTDMADYALKQLHNSSVREVCLLARRGAAQAAFTPKELEQLMAIPDLELIVDPKSLTLDSATQALIDTPEFSETRQNLALLQQIANRKHPAPTGTTANPVKRIRFLFN
;
A
#
# COMPACT_ATOMS: atom_id res chain seq x y z
N ARG A 1 -11.57 -3.63 7.53
CA ARG A 1 -12.00 -2.80 6.43
C ARG A 1 -10.92 -1.80 6.01
N TYR A 2 -10.39 -1.02 6.95
CA TYR A 2 -9.55 0.14 6.64
C TYR A 2 -8.08 -0.14 6.38
N GLY A 3 -7.59 -1.34 6.64
CA GLY A 3 -6.18 -1.72 6.48
C GLY A 3 -5.86 -2.55 5.24
N VAL A 4 -6.85 -2.77 4.37
CA VAL A 4 -6.72 -3.59 3.16
C VAL A 4 -7.22 -2.78 1.97
N ALA A 5 -6.51 -2.86 0.84
CA ALA A 5 -6.95 -2.20 -0.38
C ALA A 5 -8.36 -2.67 -0.79
N PRO A 6 -9.21 -1.76 -1.32
CA PRO A 6 -10.61 -2.05 -1.60
C PRO A 6 -10.81 -3.16 -2.65
N ASP A 7 -9.83 -3.38 -3.51
CA ASP A 7 -9.83 -4.41 -4.56
C ASP A 7 -9.34 -5.80 -4.10
N HIS A 8 -9.21 -6.03 -2.78
CA HIS A 8 -8.87 -7.33 -2.20
C HIS A 8 -10.06 -8.00 -1.45
N PRO A 9 -11.15 -8.41 -2.12
CA PRO A 9 -12.33 -8.94 -1.46
C PRO A 9 -12.08 -10.25 -0.70
N ARG A 10 -11.12 -11.08 -1.18
CA ARG A 10 -10.80 -12.36 -0.52
C ARG A 10 -10.16 -12.19 0.86
N ILE A 11 -9.34 -11.17 1.07
CA ILE A 11 -8.73 -10.91 2.36
C ILE A 11 -9.81 -10.46 3.36
N LYS A 12 -10.83 -9.74 2.89
CA LYS A 12 -11.94 -9.28 3.72
C LYS A 12 -12.83 -10.42 4.22
N SER A 13 -12.82 -11.59 3.58
CA SER A 13 -13.56 -12.77 4.06
C SER A 13 -13.08 -13.30 5.42
N VAL A 14 -11.92 -12.88 5.91
CA VAL A 14 -11.43 -13.20 7.26
C VAL A 14 -12.41 -12.73 8.36
N THR A 15 -13.25 -11.74 8.08
CA THR A 15 -14.31 -11.25 9.00
C THR A 15 -15.24 -12.34 9.45
N ALA A 16 -15.59 -13.31 8.59
CA ALA A 16 -16.41 -14.47 8.99
C ALA A 16 -15.76 -15.33 10.10
N GLY A 17 -14.42 -15.37 10.15
CA GLY A 17 -13.68 -15.99 11.24
C GLY A 17 -13.79 -15.18 12.54
N PHE A 18 -13.70 -13.86 12.45
CA PHE A 18 -13.85 -12.97 13.59
C PHE A 18 -15.27 -12.97 14.15
N GLU A 19 -16.29 -13.03 13.31
CA GLU A 19 -17.70 -13.16 13.72
C GLU A 19 -17.91 -14.42 14.55
N ARG A 20 -17.41 -15.58 14.10
CA ARG A 20 -17.49 -16.83 14.87
C ARG A 20 -16.77 -16.74 16.23
N ILE A 21 -15.67 -15.99 16.32
CA ILE A 21 -14.97 -15.76 17.58
C ILE A 21 -15.79 -14.82 18.46
N ALA A 22 -16.39 -13.78 17.88
CA ALA A 22 -17.22 -12.81 18.60
C ALA A 22 -18.46 -13.44 19.23
N ASP A 23 -19.05 -14.45 18.59
CA ASP A 23 -20.20 -15.20 19.08
C ASP A 23 -19.86 -16.15 20.25
N HIS A 24 -18.58 -16.32 20.60
CA HIS A 24 -18.20 -17.24 21.66
C HIS A 24 -18.61 -16.71 23.03
N SER A 25 -19.27 -17.54 23.86
CA SER A 25 -19.85 -17.16 25.16
C SER A 25 -18.86 -16.59 26.17
N ARG A 26 -17.56 -16.91 26.05
CA ARG A 26 -16.48 -16.37 26.90
C ARG A 26 -15.87 -15.07 26.39
N LEU A 27 -16.23 -14.61 25.18
CA LEU A 27 -15.80 -13.34 24.65
C LEU A 27 -16.81 -12.26 24.98
N ARG A 28 -16.33 -11.10 25.43
CA ARG A 28 -17.11 -9.88 25.57
C ARG A 28 -16.39 -8.77 24.82
N TYR A 29 -17.09 -8.13 23.90
CA TYR A 29 -16.58 -7.00 23.16
C TYR A 29 -17.13 -5.69 23.74
N TRP A 30 -16.24 -4.78 24.05
CA TRP A 30 -16.55 -3.45 24.56
C TRP A 30 -16.01 -2.43 23.55
N GLY A 31 -16.91 -1.90 22.73
CA GLY A 31 -16.59 -0.83 21.79
C GLY A 31 -16.74 0.54 22.43
N ASN A 32 -16.18 1.57 21.78
CA ASN A 32 -16.24 2.95 22.21
C ASN A 32 -15.67 3.19 23.64
N VAL A 33 -14.64 2.43 23.99
CA VAL A 33 -13.87 2.59 25.23
C VAL A 33 -12.44 2.95 24.89
N ASN A 34 -11.99 4.11 25.35
CA ASN A 34 -10.65 4.60 25.12
C ASN A 34 -9.77 4.29 26.35
N ILE A 35 -8.84 3.35 26.18
CA ILE A 35 -7.90 2.96 27.24
C ILE A 35 -6.92 4.12 27.48
N GLY A 36 -6.83 4.54 28.73
CA GLY A 36 -6.04 5.68 29.19
C GLY A 36 -6.86 6.95 29.45
N THR A 37 -8.08 7.04 28.90
CA THR A 37 -9.00 8.15 29.12
C THR A 37 -10.25 7.68 29.88
N ASP A 38 -10.94 6.67 29.38
CA ASP A 38 -12.18 6.16 29.97
C ASP A 38 -11.88 5.14 31.08
N ILE A 39 -10.82 4.36 30.90
CA ILE A 39 -10.32 3.41 31.89
C ILE A 39 -8.80 3.31 31.79
N SER A 40 -8.10 3.33 32.91
CA SER A 40 -6.66 3.20 32.98
C SER A 40 -6.21 1.73 32.88
N ARG A 41 -4.94 1.52 32.53
CA ARG A 41 -4.31 0.19 32.57
C ARG A 41 -4.32 -0.38 33.99
N GLU A 42 -4.08 0.46 34.97
CA GLU A 42 -4.02 0.12 36.39
C GLU A 42 -5.38 -0.40 36.89
N GLU A 43 -6.47 0.25 36.50
CA GLU A 43 -7.83 -0.21 36.80
C GLU A 43 -8.13 -1.55 36.13
N LEU A 44 -7.73 -1.73 34.86
CA LEU A 44 -7.89 -3.02 34.18
C LEU A 44 -7.17 -4.15 34.92
N LEU A 45 -5.96 -3.93 35.42
CA LEU A 45 -5.18 -4.92 36.17
C LEU A 45 -5.77 -5.26 37.53
N GLN A 46 -6.69 -4.44 38.10
CA GLN A 46 -7.44 -4.78 39.31
C GLN A 46 -8.54 -5.81 39.03
N HIS A 47 -9.03 -5.88 37.79
CA HIS A 47 -10.18 -6.73 37.39
C HIS A 47 -9.79 -7.93 36.56
N TYR A 48 -8.60 -7.93 35.92
CA TYR A 48 -8.14 -8.96 34.99
C TYR A 48 -6.75 -9.48 35.38
N CYS A 49 -6.53 -10.75 35.13
CA CYS A 49 -5.23 -11.41 35.38
C CYS A 49 -4.12 -10.92 34.42
N GLY A 50 -4.48 -10.34 33.29
CA GLY A 50 -3.53 -9.83 32.31
C GLY A 50 -4.18 -8.91 31.30
N VAL A 51 -3.40 -8.01 30.75
CA VAL A 51 -3.80 -7.07 29.69
C VAL A 51 -2.89 -7.29 28.48
N ILE A 52 -3.48 -7.55 27.32
CA ILE A 52 -2.77 -7.73 26.06
C ILE A 52 -3.02 -6.51 25.16
N TYR A 53 -1.96 -5.80 24.79
CA TYR A 53 -2.04 -4.69 23.84
C TYR A 53 -1.94 -5.23 22.41
N ALA A 54 -3.03 -5.15 21.66
CA ALA A 54 -3.11 -5.55 20.26
C ALA A 54 -3.70 -4.40 19.41
N THR A 55 -3.23 -3.18 19.64
CA THR A 55 -3.81 -1.92 19.15
C THR A 55 -3.37 -1.56 17.73
N GLY A 56 -2.39 -2.27 17.17
CA GLY A 56 -1.78 -1.92 15.89
C GLY A 56 -1.00 -0.60 15.93
N GLY A 57 -0.65 -0.07 14.77
CA GLY A 57 0.00 1.23 14.59
C GLY A 57 -0.99 2.26 14.05
N SER A 58 -1.45 3.18 14.88
CA SER A 58 -2.39 4.23 14.47
C SER A 58 -1.72 5.47 13.88
N SER A 59 -0.43 5.69 14.17
CA SER A 59 0.32 6.85 13.73
C SER A 59 1.47 6.47 12.81
N SER A 60 1.72 7.29 11.81
CA SER A 60 2.90 7.18 10.95
C SER A 60 4.11 7.83 11.60
N LYS A 61 5.27 7.19 11.45
CA LYS A 61 6.54 7.84 11.84
C LYS A 61 6.81 9.04 10.94
N PRO A 62 7.29 10.16 11.49
CA PRO A 62 7.70 11.29 10.67
C PRO A 62 8.83 10.89 9.73
N LEU A 63 8.82 11.43 8.53
CA LEU A 63 9.86 11.20 7.54
C LEU A 63 10.93 12.30 7.69
N PRO A 64 12.16 11.98 8.13
CA PRO A 64 13.18 12.99 8.41
C PRO A 64 13.93 13.41 7.14
N ILE A 65 13.21 14.00 6.18
CA ILE A 65 13.79 14.54 4.95
C ILE A 65 13.26 15.96 4.70
N PRO A 66 14.01 16.81 4.00
CA PRO A 66 13.54 18.12 3.59
C PRO A 66 12.26 18.01 2.76
N GLY A 67 11.26 18.86 3.07
CA GLY A 67 9.99 18.89 2.36
C GLY A 67 8.95 17.88 2.85
N ALA A 68 9.21 17.10 3.90
CA ALA A 68 8.23 16.17 4.47
C ALA A 68 7.01 16.88 5.11
N ASP A 69 7.12 18.18 5.35
CA ASP A 69 6.11 19.07 5.91
C ASP A 69 5.37 19.90 4.84
N LEU A 70 5.70 19.72 3.57
CA LEU A 70 5.04 20.44 2.48
C LEU A 70 3.57 20.01 2.34
N PRO A 71 2.71 20.91 1.82
CA PRO A 71 1.34 20.55 1.46
C PRO A 71 1.28 19.33 0.55
N ASN A 72 0.24 18.52 0.72
CA ASN A 72 0.03 17.27 -0.03
C ASN A 72 1.06 16.15 0.23
N VAL A 73 1.91 16.28 1.26
CA VAL A 73 2.67 15.15 1.79
C VAL A 73 1.79 14.41 2.81
N ILE A 74 1.32 13.25 2.41
CA ILE A 74 0.29 12.50 3.13
C ILE A 74 0.88 11.17 3.61
N SER A 75 0.66 10.80 4.85
CA SER A 75 1.06 9.48 5.35
C SER A 75 0.27 8.36 4.67
N SER A 76 0.89 7.20 4.47
CA SER A 76 0.23 6.05 3.86
C SER A 76 -1.02 5.61 4.64
N SER A 77 -0.98 5.65 5.97
CA SER A 77 -2.13 5.30 6.82
C SER A 77 -3.31 6.26 6.62
N ALA A 78 -3.04 7.57 6.52
CA ALA A 78 -4.08 8.56 6.25
C ALA A 78 -4.68 8.41 4.85
N PHE A 79 -3.84 8.21 3.83
CA PHE A 79 -4.29 8.02 2.45
C PHE A 79 -5.10 6.72 2.29
N VAL A 80 -4.63 5.62 2.89
CA VAL A 80 -5.35 4.32 2.91
C VAL A 80 -6.67 4.45 3.66
N GLY A 81 -6.68 5.12 4.82
CA GLY A 81 -7.90 5.41 5.56
C GLY A 81 -8.88 6.28 4.75
N TRP A 82 -8.37 7.27 4.02
CA TRP A 82 -9.18 8.14 3.17
C TRP A 82 -9.92 7.37 2.09
N TYR A 83 -9.25 6.58 1.25
CA TYR A 83 -9.96 5.86 0.18
C TYR A 83 -10.82 4.70 0.70
N ASN A 84 -10.56 4.18 1.90
CA ASN A 84 -11.38 3.16 2.54
C ASN A 84 -12.55 3.72 3.38
N GLY A 85 -12.70 5.03 3.48
CA GLY A 85 -13.81 5.67 4.19
C GLY A 85 -13.68 5.66 5.71
N HIS A 86 -12.43 5.69 6.24
CA HIS A 86 -12.21 5.80 7.69
C HIS A 86 -12.71 7.16 8.20
N PRO A 87 -13.52 7.21 9.28
CA PRO A 87 -14.11 8.46 9.77
C PRO A 87 -13.10 9.58 10.01
N ASP A 88 -11.94 9.26 10.59
CA ASP A 88 -10.90 10.24 10.92
C ASP A 88 -10.19 10.84 9.68
N HIS A 89 -10.37 10.23 8.51
CA HIS A 89 -9.67 10.63 7.29
C HIS A 89 -10.60 11.11 6.18
N GLN A 90 -11.92 11.18 6.41
CA GLN A 90 -12.89 11.62 5.39
C GLN A 90 -12.66 13.07 4.94
N ALA A 91 -12.23 13.94 5.85
CA ALA A 91 -11.95 15.34 5.58
C ALA A 91 -10.57 15.60 4.98
N LEU A 92 -9.77 14.55 4.75
CA LEU A 92 -8.42 14.68 4.18
C LEU A 92 -8.49 15.30 2.79
N GLN A 93 -7.77 16.39 2.60
CA GLN A 93 -7.66 17.05 1.29
C GLN A 93 -6.53 16.34 0.52
N VAL A 94 -6.88 15.68 -0.56
CA VAL A 94 -5.94 14.97 -1.43
C VAL A 94 -5.90 15.68 -2.77
N ASP A 95 -4.78 16.31 -3.11
CA ASP A 95 -4.61 16.95 -4.41
C ASP A 95 -4.02 15.96 -5.42
N LEU A 96 -4.81 15.59 -6.43
CA LEU A 96 -4.45 14.73 -7.55
C LEU A 96 -4.41 15.49 -8.89
N SER A 97 -4.26 16.81 -8.86
CA SER A 97 -4.19 17.67 -10.06
C SER A 97 -2.85 17.56 -10.80
N HIS A 98 -1.82 17.04 -10.16
CA HIS A 98 -0.49 16.86 -10.73
C HIS A 98 -0.38 15.56 -11.53
N SER A 99 0.48 15.56 -12.55
CA SER A 99 0.68 14.38 -13.42
C SER A 99 1.50 13.26 -12.76
N THR A 100 2.27 13.57 -11.73
CA THR A 100 3.16 12.62 -11.05
C THR A 100 2.85 12.56 -9.56
N ALA A 101 2.69 11.36 -9.05
CA ALA A 101 2.63 11.07 -7.62
C ALA A 101 3.90 10.31 -7.19
N VAL A 102 4.44 10.66 -6.02
CA VAL A 102 5.58 9.95 -5.44
C VAL A 102 5.14 9.18 -4.20
N VAL A 103 5.42 7.89 -4.16
CA VAL A 103 5.16 7.02 -3.01
C VAL A 103 6.50 6.59 -2.42
N ILE A 104 6.80 7.06 -1.22
CA ILE A 104 8.05 6.74 -0.52
C ILE A 104 7.85 5.43 0.24
N GLY A 105 8.41 4.36 -0.29
CA GLY A 105 8.32 3.01 0.24
C GLY A 105 8.35 1.96 -0.86
N MET A 106 8.69 0.72 -0.48
CA MET A 106 8.79 -0.41 -1.40
C MET A 106 8.25 -1.69 -0.73
N GLY A 107 7.11 -1.57 -0.06
CA GLY A 107 6.37 -2.68 0.54
C GLY A 107 4.97 -2.81 -0.08
N ASN A 108 4.18 -3.79 0.36
CA ASN A 108 2.84 -4.06 -0.17
C ASN A 108 1.93 -2.82 -0.15
N VAL A 109 1.94 -2.04 0.93
CA VAL A 109 1.14 -0.80 1.03
C VAL A 109 1.51 0.21 -0.05
N ALA A 110 2.80 0.31 -0.40
CA ALA A 110 3.25 1.21 -1.47
C ALA A 110 2.73 0.75 -2.84
N LEU A 111 2.76 -0.58 -3.11
CA LEU A 111 2.19 -1.14 -4.32
C LEU A 111 0.66 -0.97 -4.37
N ASP A 112 -0.04 -1.16 -3.24
CA ASP A 112 -1.49 -0.90 -3.14
C ASP A 112 -1.83 0.55 -3.47
N ILE A 113 -1.13 1.51 -2.88
CA ILE A 113 -1.35 2.94 -3.15
C ILE A 113 -1.09 3.25 -4.62
N ALA A 114 0.01 2.75 -5.17
CA ALA A 114 0.33 2.95 -6.59
C ALA A 114 -0.76 2.36 -7.49
N ARG A 115 -1.27 1.16 -7.16
CA ARG A 115 -2.36 0.50 -7.89
C ARG A 115 -3.64 1.33 -7.83
N MET A 116 -4.05 1.83 -6.66
CA MET A 116 -5.25 2.69 -6.53
C MET A 116 -5.15 3.97 -7.36
N LEU A 117 -3.97 4.54 -7.51
CA LEU A 117 -3.75 5.75 -8.32
C LEU A 117 -3.78 5.48 -9.84
N VAL A 118 -3.47 4.25 -10.28
CA VAL A 118 -3.40 3.93 -11.72
C VAL A 118 -4.60 3.16 -12.25
N LEU A 119 -5.34 2.43 -11.41
CA LEU A 119 -6.50 1.66 -11.86
C LEU A 119 -7.58 2.55 -12.46
N PRO A 120 -8.30 2.06 -13.50
CA PRO A 120 -9.49 2.74 -14.02
C PRO A 120 -10.57 2.86 -12.95
N THR A 121 -11.21 4.01 -12.86
CA THR A 121 -12.27 4.25 -11.86
C THR A 121 -13.48 3.35 -12.04
N GLN A 122 -13.76 2.88 -13.26
CA GLN A 122 -14.79 1.86 -13.50
C GLN A 122 -14.50 0.54 -12.74
N GLN A 123 -13.24 0.15 -12.65
CA GLN A 123 -12.85 -1.04 -11.89
C GLN A 123 -12.95 -0.75 -10.39
N LEU A 124 -12.50 0.42 -9.93
CA LEU A 124 -12.58 0.82 -8.53
C LEU A 124 -14.03 0.98 -8.03
N SER A 125 -14.96 1.38 -8.89
CA SER A 125 -16.37 1.53 -8.54
C SER A 125 -17.09 0.22 -8.20
N THR A 126 -16.51 -0.92 -8.54
CA THR A 126 -17.03 -2.24 -8.16
C THR A 126 -16.54 -2.72 -6.78
N THR A 127 -15.70 -1.91 -6.12
CA THR A 127 -15.13 -2.21 -4.81
C THR A 127 -15.86 -1.43 -3.71
N ASP A 128 -15.43 -1.58 -2.45
CA ASP A 128 -15.96 -0.81 -1.33
C ASP A 128 -15.18 0.50 -1.06
N MET A 129 -14.53 1.05 -2.08
CA MET A 129 -13.91 2.37 -2.02
C MET A 129 -14.95 3.44 -1.68
N ALA A 130 -14.56 4.44 -0.89
CA ALA A 130 -15.46 5.54 -0.53
C ALA A 130 -15.81 6.40 -1.76
N ASP A 131 -17.09 6.79 -1.91
CA ASP A 131 -17.59 7.53 -3.08
C ASP A 131 -16.86 8.85 -3.32
N TYR A 132 -16.51 9.58 -2.27
CA TYR A 132 -15.77 10.83 -2.39
C TYR A 132 -14.34 10.60 -2.91
N ALA A 133 -13.69 9.50 -2.52
CA ALA A 133 -12.37 9.13 -3.00
C ALA A 133 -12.44 8.68 -4.47
N LEU A 134 -13.44 7.89 -4.82
CA LEU A 134 -13.69 7.47 -6.20
C LEU A 134 -13.92 8.69 -7.12
N LYS A 135 -14.70 9.67 -6.68
CA LYS A 135 -14.90 10.93 -7.41
C LYS A 135 -13.60 11.70 -7.60
N GLN A 136 -12.75 11.77 -6.57
CA GLN A 136 -11.46 12.46 -6.64
C GLN A 136 -10.49 11.74 -7.59
N LEU A 137 -10.43 10.41 -7.54
CA LEU A 137 -9.63 9.59 -8.45
C LEU A 137 -10.12 9.68 -9.90
N HIS A 138 -11.42 9.81 -10.13
CA HIS A 138 -11.98 10.03 -11.47
C HIS A 138 -11.47 11.32 -12.11
N ASN A 139 -11.34 12.38 -11.32
CA ASN A 139 -10.84 13.69 -11.77
C ASN A 139 -9.31 13.83 -11.68
N SER A 140 -8.60 12.74 -11.38
CA SER A 140 -7.16 12.75 -11.18
C SER A 140 -6.41 12.99 -12.49
N SER A 141 -5.41 13.88 -12.43
CA SER A 141 -4.44 14.12 -13.50
C SER A 141 -3.22 13.20 -13.43
N VAL A 142 -3.12 12.33 -12.43
CA VAL A 142 -1.97 11.43 -12.23
C VAL A 142 -1.83 10.47 -13.41
N ARG A 143 -0.64 10.47 -14.02
CA ARG A 143 -0.24 9.59 -15.14
C ARG A 143 0.96 8.73 -14.80
N GLU A 144 1.78 9.18 -13.86
CA GLU A 144 2.95 8.45 -13.39
C GLU A 144 2.95 8.36 -11.87
N VAL A 145 3.26 7.17 -11.36
CA VAL A 145 3.54 6.95 -9.94
C VAL A 145 4.98 6.51 -9.79
N CYS A 146 5.77 7.27 -9.04
CA CYS A 146 7.15 6.92 -8.72
C CYS A 146 7.18 6.23 -7.35
N LEU A 147 7.56 4.96 -7.33
CA LEU A 147 7.85 4.21 -6.10
C LEU A 147 9.31 4.42 -5.73
N LEU A 148 9.57 5.09 -4.61
CA LEU A 148 10.92 5.47 -4.20
C LEU A 148 11.39 4.60 -3.03
N ALA A 149 12.44 3.81 -3.26
CA ALA A 149 13.12 3.03 -2.24
C ALA A 149 14.35 3.77 -1.71
N ARG A 150 14.60 3.69 -0.41
CA ARG A 150 15.85 4.19 0.19
C ARG A 150 17.01 3.20 0.11
N ARG A 151 16.78 2.00 -0.38
CA ARG A 151 17.76 0.90 -0.52
C ARG A 151 17.61 0.25 -1.90
N GLY A 152 18.49 -0.69 -2.20
CA GLY A 152 18.47 -1.42 -3.47
C GLY A 152 17.30 -2.37 -3.63
N ALA A 153 17.18 -2.96 -4.81
CA ALA A 153 16.09 -3.84 -5.20
C ALA A 153 15.97 -5.11 -4.33
N ALA A 154 17.09 -5.65 -3.85
CA ALA A 154 17.12 -6.82 -2.96
C ALA A 154 16.47 -6.56 -1.59
N GLN A 155 16.30 -5.30 -1.17
CA GLN A 155 15.65 -4.93 0.07
C GLN A 155 14.19 -4.48 -0.12
N ALA A 156 13.61 -4.70 -1.28
CA ALA A 156 12.18 -4.51 -1.50
C ALA A 156 11.38 -5.46 -0.58
N ALA A 157 10.35 -4.91 0.07
CA ALA A 157 9.58 -5.62 1.10
C ALA A 157 8.16 -5.98 0.66
N PHE A 158 7.84 -5.82 -0.62
CA PHE A 158 6.61 -6.33 -1.19
C PHE A 158 6.71 -7.85 -1.46
N THR A 159 5.59 -8.53 -1.48
CA THR A 159 5.53 -9.94 -1.84
C THR A 159 5.51 -10.11 -3.37
N PRO A 160 6.03 -11.22 -3.92
CA PRO A 160 5.95 -11.51 -5.35
C PRO A 160 4.53 -11.41 -5.91
N LYS A 161 3.55 -11.89 -5.14
CA LYS A 161 2.13 -11.85 -5.52
C LYS A 161 1.60 -10.44 -5.77
N GLU A 162 1.97 -9.47 -4.94
CA GLU A 162 1.55 -8.06 -5.13
C GLU A 162 2.18 -7.46 -6.39
N LEU A 163 3.44 -7.79 -6.67
CA LEU A 163 4.09 -7.35 -7.90
C LEU A 163 3.46 -7.99 -9.14
N GLU A 164 3.15 -9.29 -9.10
CA GLU A 164 2.45 -10.00 -10.17
C GLU A 164 1.07 -9.38 -10.46
N GLN A 165 0.34 -8.94 -9.43
CA GLN A 165 -0.94 -8.23 -9.62
C GLN A 165 -0.76 -6.92 -10.40
N LEU A 166 0.29 -6.15 -10.11
CA LEU A 166 0.60 -4.95 -10.92
C LEU A 166 0.96 -5.30 -12.35
N MET A 167 1.75 -6.37 -12.54
CA MET A 167 2.16 -6.84 -13.87
C MET A 167 1.00 -7.34 -14.74
N ALA A 168 -0.11 -7.73 -14.10
CA ALA A 168 -1.33 -8.22 -14.75
C ALA A 168 -2.31 -7.11 -15.14
N ILE A 169 -2.09 -5.85 -14.73
CA ILE A 169 -2.97 -4.73 -15.09
C ILE A 169 -2.79 -4.41 -16.57
N PRO A 170 -3.85 -4.48 -17.38
CA PRO A 170 -3.79 -4.11 -18.79
C PRO A 170 -3.41 -2.63 -18.96
N ASP A 171 -2.68 -2.32 -20.01
CA ASP A 171 -2.29 -0.96 -20.40
C ASP A 171 -1.55 -0.16 -19.33
N LEU A 172 -0.96 -0.85 -18.33
CA LEU A 172 -0.07 -0.26 -17.33
C LEU A 172 1.39 -0.48 -17.75
N GLU A 173 2.13 0.61 -17.85
CA GLU A 173 3.57 0.57 -18.10
C GLU A 173 4.31 0.49 -16.76
N LEU A 174 5.10 -0.58 -16.55
CA LEU A 174 5.99 -0.73 -15.40
C LEU A 174 7.43 -0.46 -15.86
N ILE A 175 8.15 0.41 -15.15
CA ILE A 175 9.49 0.86 -15.52
C ILE A 175 10.46 0.59 -14.38
N VAL A 176 11.52 -0.16 -14.68
CA VAL A 176 12.66 -0.43 -13.80
C VAL A 176 13.94 -0.18 -14.59
N ASP A 177 14.86 0.59 -14.03
CA ASP A 177 16.20 0.71 -14.61
C ASP A 177 16.97 -0.60 -14.41
N PRO A 178 17.38 -1.31 -15.47
CA PRO A 178 18.15 -2.55 -15.35
C PRO A 178 19.42 -2.39 -14.47
N LYS A 179 20.05 -1.22 -14.49
CA LYS A 179 21.23 -0.94 -13.69
C LYS A 179 20.98 -1.00 -12.19
N SER A 180 19.78 -0.61 -11.76
CA SER A 180 19.38 -0.64 -10.35
C SER A 180 19.14 -2.07 -9.80
N LEU A 181 19.13 -3.07 -10.67
CA LEU A 181 19.00 -4.49 -10.31
C LEU A 181 20.37 -5.20 -10.19
N THR A 182 21.46 -4.50 -10.45
CA THR A 182 22.81 -5.06 -10.29
C THR A 182 23.13 -5.18 -8.79
N LEU A 183 23.47 -6.38 -8.35
CA LEU A 183 23.78 -6.66 -6.96
C LEU A 183 25.31 -6.74 -6.77
N ASP A 184 25.79 -6.31 -5.62
CA ASP A 184 27.15 -6.61 -5.19
C ASP A 184 27.28 -8.09 -4.79
N SER A 185 28.52 -8.59 -4.73
CA SER A 185 28.80 -9.99 -4.45
C SER A 185 28.34 -10.44 -3.06
N ALA A 186 28.37 -9.56 -2.07
CA ALA A 186 27.95 -9.89 -0.71
C ALA A 186 26.42 -10.04 -0.64
N THR A 187 25.67 -9.10 -1.25
CA THR A 187 24.22 -9.18 -1.37
C THR A 187 23.80 -10.41 -2.17
N GLN A 188 24.50 -10.73 -3.28
CA GLN A 188 24.22 -11.92 -4.07
C GLN A 188 24.39 -13.19 -3.23
N ALA A 189 25.49 -13.36 -2.52
CA ALA A 189 25.73 -14.52 -1.67
C ALA A 189 24.67 -14.67 -0.56
N LEU A 190 24.20 -13.55 -0.01
CA LEU A 190 23.15 -13.55 1.01
C LEU A 190 21.82 -14.04 0.45
N ILE A 191 21.37 -13.51 -0.69
CA ILE A 191 20.07 -13.88 -1.27
C ILE A 191 20.03 -15.29 -1.85
N ASP A 192 21.19 -15.91 -2.12
CA ASP A 192 21.28 -17.29 -2.61
C ASP A 192 20.91 -18.32 -1.53
N THR A 193 20.81 -17.90 -0.26
CA THR A 193 20.36 -18.78 0.82
C THR A 193 18.86 -19.04 0.74
N PRO A 194 18.35 -20.20 1.25
CA PRO A 194 16.93 -20.57 1.15
C PRO A 194 15.96 -19.54 1.76
N GLU A 195 16.39 -18.83 2.79
CA GLU A 195 15.61 -17.85 3.54
C GLU A 195 15.15 -16.67 2.67
N PHE A 196 15.87 -16.36 1.60
CA PHE A 196 15.59 -15.23 0.70
C PHE A 196 14.87 -15.65 -0.60
N SER A 197 14.09 -16.73 -0.57
CA SER A 197 13.36 -17.22 -1.75
C SER A 197 12.41 -16.17 -2.35
N GLU A 198 11.70 -15.41 -1.53
CA GLU A 198 10.80 -14.33 -2.00
C GLU A 198 11.60 -13.17 -2.61
N THR A 199 12.75 -12.82 -2.03
CA THR A 199 13.64 -11.78 -2.59
C THR A 199 14.11 -12.17 -3.99
N ARG A 200 14.53 -13.42 -4.20
CA ARG A 200 14.91 -13.93 -5.52
C ARG A 200 13.76 -13.87 -6.51
N GLN A 201 12.54 -14.23 -6.10
CA GLN A 201 11.35 -14.14 -6.94
C GLN A 201 11.07 -12.68 -7.31
N ASN A 202 11.13 -11.76 -6.36
CA ASN A 202 10.95 -10.34 -6.62
C ASN A 202 11.97 -9.78 -7.62
N LEU A 203 13.25 -10.13 -7.45
CA LEU A 203 14.30 -9.72 -8.38
C LEU A 203 14.07 -10.28 -9.78
N ALA A 204 13.66 -11.55 -9.89
CA ALA A 204 13.32 -12.15 -11.19
C ALA A 204 12.14 -11.44 -11.88
N LEU A 205 11.09 -11.07 -11.13
CA LEU A 205 9.96 -10.30 -11.65
C LEU A 205 10.38 -8.88 -12.06
N LEU A 206 11.18 -8.20 -11.25
CA LEU A 206 11.71 -6.87 -11.58
C LEU A 206 12.59 -6.94 -12.84
N GLN A 207 13.39 -7.99 -13.01
CA GLN A 207 14.20 -8.21 -14.21
C GLN A 207 13.32 -8.45 -15.44
N GLN A 208 12.19 -9.19 -15.29
CA GLN A 208 11.22 -9.34 -16.37
C GLN A 208 10.61 -7.99 -16.78
N ILE A 209 10.28 -7.14 -15.81
CA ILE A 209 9.78 -5.78 -16.08
C ILE A 209 10.83 -4.96 -16.83
N ALA A 210 12.08 -4.96 -16.33
CA ALA A 210 13.19 -4.20 -16.93
C ALA A 210 13.50 -4.64 -18.37
N ASN A 211 13.27 -5.92 -18.70
CA ASN A 211 13.51 -6.48 -20.03
C ASN A 211 12.30 -6.37 -20.98
N ARG A 212 11.13 -5.93 -20.50
CA ARG A 212 9.98 -5.70 -21.38
C ARG A 212 10.31 -4.59 -22.37
N LYS A 213 10.13 -4.86 -23.64
CA LYS A 213 10.14 -3.79 -24.67
C LYS A 213 8.88 -2.95 -24.44
N HIS A 214 9.06 -1.72 -23.98
CA HIS A 214 7.94 -0.78 -23.92
C HIS A 214 7.51 -0.48 -25.38
N PRO A 215 6.26 -0.79 -25.77
CA PRO A 215 5.79 -0.36 -27.07
C PRO A 215 5.86 1.16 -27.14
N ALA A 216 6.37 1.69 -28.24
CA ALA A 216 6.31 3.12 -28.48
C ALA A 216 4.83 3.56 -28.31
N PRO A 217 4.54 4.72 -27.69
CA PRO A 217 3.18 5.17 -27.49
C PRO A 217 2.49 5.23 -28.84
N THR A 218 1.66 4.24 -29.12
CA THR A 218 0.78 4.25 -30.30
C THR A 218 -0.34 5.25 -30.00
N GLY A 219 -0.19 6.47 -30.52
CA GLY A 219 -1.01 7.63 -30.23
C GLY A 219 -2.46 7.58 -30.69
N THR A 220 -3.21 6.52 -30.38
CA THR A 220 -4.62 6.37 -30.80
C THR A 220 -5.58 5.97 -29.68
N THR A 221 -5.15 5.85 -28.43
CA THR A 221 -6.07 5.60 -27.32
C THR A 221 -6.49 6.91 -26.66
N ALA A 222 -7.78 7.13 -26.51
CA ALA A 222 -8.39 8.29 -25.84
C ALA A 222 -7.96 8.46 -24.36
N ASN A 223 -7.31 7.45 -23.78
CA ASN A 223 -6.72 7.48 -22.44
C ASN A 223 -5.19 7.35 -22.55
N PRO A 224 -4.43 8.32 -22.00
CA PRO A 224 -2.98 8.21 -21.93
C PRO A 224 -2.58 7.02 -21.03
N VAL A 225 -1.60 6.23 -21.52
CA VAL A 225 -1.03 5.11 -20.76
C VAL A 225 -0.53 5.60 -19.40
N LYS A 226 -1.01 4.99 -18.33
CA LYS A 226 -0.49 5.24 -16.99
C LYS A 226 0.75 4.39 -16.73
N ARG A 227 1.65 4.87 -15.86
CA ARG A 227 2.91 4.19 -15.59
C ARG A 227 3.25 4.15 -14.10
N ILE A 228 3.98 3.11 -13.69
CA ILE A 228 4.62 3.01 -12.39
C ILE A 228 6.12 2.84 -12.60
N ARG A 229 6.90 3.72 -11.99
CA ARG A 229 8.36 3.70 -12.05
C ARG A 229 8.93 3.30 -10.69
N PHE A 230 9.76 2.28 -10.67
CA PHE A 230 10.49 1.84 -9.50
C PHE A 230 11.85 2.53 -9.46
N LEU A 231 12.12 3.24 -8.39
CA LEU A 231 13.37 3.97 -8.16
C LEU A 231 14.07 3.38 -6.95
N PHE A 232 15.15 2.65 -7.18
CA PHE A 232 16.02 2.07 -6.17
C PHE A 232 17.28 2.94 -6.00
N ASN A 233 17.80 2.97 -4.75
CA ASN A 233 19.04 3.69 -4.44
C ASN A 233 20.26 2.77 -4.63
#